data_6513f057a92d39eeb97b303c3bffc572
#
_entry.id   6513f057a92d39eeb97b303c3bffc572
#
_cell.length_a   1.000
_cell.length_b   1.000
_cell.length_c   1.000
_cell.angle_alpha   90.00
_cell.angle_beta   90.00
_cell.angle_gamma   90.00
#
_symmetry.space_group_name_H-M   'P 1'
#
loop_
_entity.id
_entity.type
_entity.pdbx_description
1 polymer ?
#
loop_
_entity_poly.entity_id
_entity_poly.type
_entity_poly.pdbx_seq_one_letter_code
_entity_poly.pdbx_strand_id
1 'polypeptide(L)'
;SPNAEVELIDVTTRALLNIGFTGFTVNINDRRILRAMLQKMGFAEEQLDSVCISFDKLDKIGADGVKNELTEKGFAAEAVTALDDFLRAGDFSLETVAAKVDDEALTADLRYVIATSEKIAGGRYGIAYAPSLVRGQGYYTGMVFEVTCPQFSGAVAGGGRYDNMVGKFIGQQVPAVGFSIGFERVCGILLEQGYQIPGAKPHLALLY
;
A
#
# COMPACT_ATOMS: atom_id res chain seq x y z
N SER A 1 6.20 -17.04 0.67
CA SER A 1 4.89 -17.56 0.27
C SER A 1 3.85 -16.45 0.40
N PRO A 2 2.98 -16.22 -0.59
CA PRO A 2 1.91 -15.19 -0.54
C PRO A 2 0.88 -15.44 0.58
N ASN A 3 0.86 -16.63 1.16
CA ASN A 3 -0.01 -16.93 2.31
C ASN A 3 0.33 -16.10 3.56
N ALA A 4 1.59 -15.71 3.73
CA ALA A 4 1.99 -14.88 4.85
C ALA A 4 1.39 -13.46 4.75
N GLU A 5 1.28 -12.92 3.53
CA GLU A 5 0.59 -11.67 3.27
C GLU A 5 -0.90 -11.77 3.58
N VAL A 6 -1.55 -12.84 3.12
CA VAL A 6 -2.98 -13.10 3.39
C VAL A 6 -3.25 -13.21 4.89
N GLU A 7 -2.44 -14.00 5.61
CA GLU A 7 -2.57 -14.17 7.06
C GLU A 7 -2.41 -12.84 7.80
N LEU A 8 -1.43 -12.03 7.41
CA LEU A 8 -1.16 -10.75 8.03
C LEU A 8 -2.29 -9.74 7.80
N ILE A 9 -2.84 -9.69 6.58
CA ILE A 9 -4.01 -8.87 6.26
C ILE A 9 -5.22 -9.33 7.10
N ASP A 10 -5.48 -10.63 7.18
CA ASP A 10 -6.59 -11.18 7.96
C ASP A 10 -6.47 -10.87 9.46
N VAL A 11 -5.30 -11.07 10.05
CA VAL A 11 -5.06 -10.76 11.48
C VAL A 11 -5.26 -9.26 11.75
N THR A 12 -4.70 -8.39 10.91
CA THR A 12 -4.80 -6.95 11.07
C THR A 12 -6.23 -6.45 10.92
N THR A 13 -6.95 -6.92 9.89
CA THR A 13 -8.34 -6.50 9.64
C THR A 13 -9.28 -7.04 10.69
N ARG A 14 -9.07 -8.26 11.21
CA ARG A 14 -9.81 -8.77 12.38
C ARG A 14 -9.56 -7.94 13.63
N ALA A 15 -8.33 -7.50 13.87
CA ALA A 15 -8.05 -6.61 15.00
C ALA A 15 -8.84 -5.31 14.90
N LEU A 16 -8.87 -4.68 13.71
CA LEU A 16 -9.66 -3.47 13.47
C LEU A 16 -11.17 -3.70 13.64
N LEU A 17 -11.71 -4.79 13.08
CA LEU A 17 -13.14 -5.12 13.22
C LEU A 17 -13.53 -5.40 14.68
N ASN A 18 -12.67 -6.08 15.45
CA ASN A 18 -12.94 -6.42 16.86
C ASN A 18 -13.04 -5.20 17.77
N ILE A 19 -12.39 -4.10 17.43
CA ILE A 19 -12.54 -2.82 18.15
C ILE A 19 -13.69 -1.97 17.58
N GLY A 20 -14.48 -2.50 16.64
CA GLY A 20 -15.61 -1.78 16.04
C GLY A 20 -15.21 -0.82 14.92
N PHE A 21 -13.96 -0.84 14.45
CA PHE A 21 -13.53 -0.02 13.32
C PHE A 21 -14.02 -0.63 12.02
N THR A 22 -14.82 0.11 11.25
CA THR A 22 -15.49 -0.36 10.04
C THR A 22 -15.36 0.65 8.89
N GLY A 23 -15.78 0.27 7.68
CA GLY A 23 -15.79 1.19 6.53
C GLY A 23 -14.40 1.50 5.97
N PHE A 24 -13.43 0.64 6.23
CA PHE A 24 -12.06 0.78 5.71
C PHE A 24 -11.83 -0.06 4.46
N THR A 25 -10.78 0.29 3.71
CA THR A 25 -10.28 -0.46 2.57
C THR A 25 -8.80 -0.80 2.77
N VAL A 26 -8.43 -2.03 2.48
CA VAL A 26 -7.03 -2.46 2.38
C VAL A 26 -6.58 -2.29 0.94
N ASN A 27 -5.70 -1.35 0.70
CA ASN A 27 -5.05 -1.11 -0.57
C ASN A 27 -3.79 -1.97 -0.65
N ILE A 28 -3.61 -2.67 -1.76
CA ILE A 28 -2.52 -3.63 -1.97
C ILE A 28 -1.80 -3.30 -3.27
N ASN A 29 -0.47 -3.33 -3.24
CA ASN A 29 0.37 -3.27 -4.43
C ASN A 29 1.58 -4.20 -4.26
N ASP A 30 2.31 -4.43 -5.34
CA ASP A 30 3.63 -5.05 -5.31
C ASP A 30 4.65 -4.13 -6.00
N ARG A 31 5.64 -3.70 -5.24
CA ARG A 31 6.69 -2.79 -5.75
C ARG A 31 7.47 -3.38 -6.93
N ARG A 32 7.59 -4.70 -7.00
CA ARG A 32 8.28 -5.38 -8.09
C ARG A 32 7.54 -5.20 -9.40
N ILE A 33 6.20 -5.24 -9.37
CA ILE A 33 5.34 -5.04 -10.54
C ILE A 33 5.50 -3.61 -11.08
N LEU A 34 5.42 -2.62 -10.19
CA LEU A 34 5.63 -1.22 -10.59
C LEU A 34 7.03 -1.00 -11.19
N ARG A 35 8.07 -1.52 -10.54
CA ARG A 35 9.45 -1.42 -11.04
C ARG A 35 9.60 -2.07 -12.40
N ALA A 36 9.09 -3.29 -12.59
CA ALA A 36 9.14 -4.00 -13.86
C ALA A 36 8.40 -3.23 -14.98
N MET A 37 7.26 -2.65 -14.68
CA MET A 37 6.52 -1.80 -15.63
C MET A 37 7.34 -0.57 -16.03
N LEU A 38 7.95 0.13 -15.06
CA LEU A 38 8.77 1.31 -15.33
C LEU A 38 10.03 0.96 -16.14
N GLN A 39 10.67 -0.19 -15.88
CA GLN A 39 11.78 -0.68 -16.69
C GLN A 39 11.36 -0.94 -18.15
N LYS A 40 10.20 -1.54 -18.37
CA LYS A 40 9.63 -1.75 -19.72
C LYS A 40 9.32 -0.42 -20.43
N MET A 41 9.04 0.65 -19.70
CA MET A 41 8.88 2.00 -20.24
C MET A 41 10.21 2.69 -20.56
N GLY A 42 11.36 2.09 -20.21
CA GLY A 42 12.69 2.59 -20.54
C GLY A 42 13.43 3.32 -19.41
N PHE A 43 12.93 3.28 -18.17
CA PHE A 43 13.68 3.81 -17.02
C PHE A 43 14.77 2.82 -16.59
N ALA A 44 15.98 3.33 -16.32
CA ALA A 44 17.10 2.53 -15.82
C ALA A 44 16.89 2.14 -14.33
N GLU A 45 17.48 1.03 -13.90
CA GLU A 45 17.30 0.47 -12.55
C GLU A 45 17.58 1.49 -11.43
N GLU A 46 18.65 2.27 -11.58
CA GLU A 46 19.06 3.32 -10.63
C GLU A 46 18.10 4.50 -10.56
N GLN A 47 17.21 4.65 -11.53
CA GLN A 47 16.22 5.74 -11.61
C GLN A 47 14.89 5.35 -10.95
N LEU A 48 14.60 4.04 -10.83
CA LEU A 48 13.28 3.53 -10.46
C LEU A 48 12.77 4.07 -9.13
N ASP A 49 13.63 4.18 -8.12
CA ASP A 49 13.21 4.70 -6.81
C ASP A 49 12.75 6.17 -6.91
N SER A 50 13.46 6.99 -7.70
CA SER A 50 13.09 8.38 -7.93
C SER A 50 11.79 8.51 -8.73
N VAL A 51 11.59 7.64 -9.74
CA VAL A 51 10.34 7.59 -10.53
C VAL A 51 9.17 7.14 -9.66
N CYS A 52 9.36 6.10 -8.83
CA CYS A 52 8.34 5.63 -7.90
C CYS A 52 7.89 6.74 -6.91
N ILE A 53 8.83 7.55 -6.40
CA ILE A 53 8.52 8.69 -5.51
C ILE A 53 7.70 9.76 -6.25
N SER A 54 7.99 10.02 -7.53
CA SER A 54 7.21 10.97 -8.32
C SER A 54 5.82 10.40 -8.65
N PHE A 55 5.71 9.11 -8.94
CA PHE A 55 4.46 8.40 -9.19
C PHE A 55 3.54 8.38 -7.95
N ASP A 56 4.10 8.20 -6.75
CA ASP A 56 3.35 8.26 -5.47
C ASP A 56 2.66 9.62 -5.22
N LYS A 57 3.11 10.66 -5.91
CA LYS A 57 2.50 11.99 -5.84
C LYS A 57 1.35 12.20 -6.84
N LEU A 58 1.04 11.21 -7.68
CA LEU A 58 0.06 11.34 -8.77
C LEU A 58 -1.26 11.96 -8.30
N ASP A 59 -1.80 11.50 -7.19
CA ASP A 59 -3.07 12.00 -6.63
C ASP A 59 -3.00 13.47 -6.18
N LYS A 60 -1.79 14.00 -5.92
CA LYS A 60 -1.56 15.35 -5.43
C LYS A 60 -1.24 16.36 -6.54
N ILE A 61 -0.42 15.93 -7.51
CA ILE A 61 0.11 16.83 -8.56
C ILE A 61 -0.40 16.51 -9.97
N GLY A 62 -1.16 15.43 -10.12
CA GLY A 62 -1.69 14.98 -11.42
C GLY A 62 -0.60 14.48 -12.37
N ALA A 63 -1.03 13.99 -13.56
CA ALA A 63 -0.12 13.47 -14.58
C ALA A 63 0.85 14.55 -15.09
N ASP A 64 0.39 15.78 -15.26
CA ASP A 64 1.26 16.90 -15.70
C ASP A 64 2.35 17.21 -14.68
N GLY A 65 2.03 17.19 -13.39
CA GLY A 65 3.00 17.40 -12.33
C GLY A 65 4.06 16.30 -12.27
N VAL A 66 3.65 15.03 -12.41
CA VAL A 66 4.57 13.89 -12.49
C VAL A 66 5.49 14.03 -13.70
N LYS A 67 4.94 14.30 -14.89
CA LYS A 67 5.72 14.50 -16.12
C LYS A 67 6.76 15.62 -15.96
N ASN A 68 6.35 16.76 -15.45
CA ASN A 68 7.25 17.91 -15.25
C ASN A 68 8.38 17.57 -14.27
N GLU A 69 8.06 16.94 -13.14
CA GLU A 69 9.07 16.52 -12.16
C GLU A 69 10.10 15.55 -12.76
N LEU A 70 9.66 14.57 -13.56
CA LEU A 70 10.56 13.63 -14.21
C LEU A 70 11.40 14.27 -15.31
N THR A 71 10.85 15.23 -16.05
CA THR A 71 11.58 16.00 -17.06
C THR A 71 12.65 16.88 -16.41
N GLU A 72 12.33 17.57 -15.32
CA GLU A 72 13.28 18.37 -14.54
C GLU A 72 14.43 17.54 -13.94
N LYS A 73 14.14 16.28 -13.59
CA LYS A 73 15.15 15.31 -13.13
C LYS A 73 16.05 14.78 -14.27
N GLY A 74 15.78 15.16 -15.53
CA GLY A 74 16.61 14.82 -16.67
C GLY A 74 16.47 13.37 -17.14
N PHE A 75 15.33 12.72 -16.89
CA PHE A 75 15.07 11.36 -17.40
C PHE A 75 14.79 11.37 -18.90
N ALA A 76 15.02 10.21 -19.55
CA ALA A 76 14.86 10.06 -20.99
C ALA A 76 13.44 10.43 -21.44
N ALA A 77 13.32 11.30 -22.45
CA ALA A 77 12.04 11.84 -22.91
C ALA A 77 11.07 10.73 -23.37
N GLU A 78 11.58 9.67 -24.00
CA GLU A 78 10.78 8.52 -24.44
C GLU A 78 10.16 7.79 -23.24
N ALA A 79 10.92 7.55 -22.16
CA ALA A 79 10.45 6.91 -20.94
C ALA A 79 9.41 7.77 -20.21
N VAL A 80 9.67 9.08 -20.11
CA VAL A 80 8.73 10.04 -19.51
C VAL A 80 7.42 10.10 -20.31
N THR A 81 7.50 10.08 -21.65
CA THR A 81 6.32 10.06 -22.53
C THR A 81 5.52 8.76 -22.35
N ALA A 82 6.19 7.60 -22.33
CA ALA A 82 5.52 6.31 -22.12
C ALA A 82 4.76 6.25 -20.77
N LEU A 83 5.34 6.83 -19.73
CA LEU A 83 4.66 6.92 -18.43
C LEU A 83 3.51 7.94 -18.47
N ASP A 84 3.69 9.11 -19.08
CA ASP A 84 2.63 10.12 -19.23
C ASP A 84 1.42 9.57 -20.00
N ASP A 85 1.65 8.84 -21.09
CA ASP A 85 0.60 8.17 -21.86
C ASP A 85 -0.16 7.14 -21.01
N PHE A 86 0.56 6.36 -20.19
CA PHE A 86 -0.06 5.43 -19.26
C PHE A 86 -0.90 6.14 -18.20
N LEU A 87 -0.40 7.22 -17.61
CA LEU A 87 -1.11 8.02 -16.61
C LEU A 87 -2.39 8.65 -17.20
N ARG A 88 -2.32 9.16 -18.42
CA ARG A 88 -3.47 9.79 -19.11
C ARG A 88 -4.51 8.77 -19.59
N ALA A 89 -4.11 7.52 -19.87
CA ALA A 89 -5.05 6.45 -20.19
C ALA A 89 -5.99 6.15 -19.02
N GLY A 90 -5.55 6.39 -17.77
CA GLY A 90 -6.37 6.32 -16.57
C GLY A 90 -6.83 4.90 -16.18
N ASP A 91 -6.41 3.87 -16.92
CA ASP A 91 -6.70 2.47 -16.58
C ASP A 91 -5.53 1.87 -15.79
N PHE A 92 -5.68 1.90 -14.49
CA PHE A 92 -4.73 1.37 -13.52
C PHE A 92 -5.15 -0.02 -13.00
N SER A 93 -5.99 -0.74 -13.72
CA SER A 93 -6.38 -2.11 -13.35
C SER A 93 -5.16 -3.05 -13.28
N LEU A 94 -5.26 -4.07 -12.44
CA LEU A 94 -4.18 -5.06 -12.34
C LEU A 94 -3.94 -5.76 -13.68
N GLU A 95 -4.99 -5.97 -14.48
CA GLU A 95 -4.92 -6.58 -15.81
C GLU A 95 -4.11 -5.73 -16.78
N THR A 96 -4.37 -4.42 -16.81
CA THR A 96 -3.64 -3.48 -17.67
C THR A 96 -2.18 -3.35 -17.27
N VAL A 97 -1.89 -3.29 -15.97
CA VAL A 97 -0.52 -3.26 -15.45
C VAL A 97 0.21 -4.58 -15.72
N ALA A 98 -0.45 -5.72 -15.48
CA ALA A 98 0.12 -7.05 -15.72
C ALA A 98 0.49 -7.27 -17.19
N ALA A 99 -0.36 -6.81 -18.12
CA ALA A 99 -0.07 -6.89 -19.55
C ALA A 99 1.18 -6.08 -19.97
N LYS A 100 1.48 -4.99 -19.25
CA LYS A 100 2.69 -4.19 -19.50
C LYS A 100 3.96 -4.80 -18.89
N VAL A 101 3.82 -5.55 -17.80
CA VAL A 101 4.95 -6.21 -17.12
C VAL A 101 5.41 -7.46 -17.87
N ASP A 102 4.48 -8.22 -18.46
CA ASP A 102 4.72 -9.46 -19.17
C ASP A 102 5.50 -10.50 -18.32
N ASP A 103 5.11 -10.59 -17.03
CA ASP A 103 5.61 -11.56 -16.05
C ASP A 103 4.44 -12.15 -15.27
N GLU A 104 3.96 -13.31 -15.75
CA GLU A 104 2.80 -14.00 -15.17
C GLU A 104 3.08 -14.44 -13.72
N ALA A 105 4.29 -14.92 -13.43
CA ALA A 105 4.63 -15.41 -12.09
C ALA A 105 4.60 -14.28 -11.05
N LEU A 106 5.08 -13.10 -11.44
CA LEU A 106 5.10 -11.92 -10.58
C LEU A 106 3.69 -11.42 -10.26
N THR A 107 2.79 -11.43 -11.26
CA THR A 107 1.41 -10.95 -11.10
C THR A 107 0.49 -11.98 -10.46
N ALA A 108 0.77 -13.28 -10.61
CA ALA A 108 -0.02 -14.37 -10.04
C ALA A 108 -0.09 -14.30 -8.50
N ASP A 109 1.03 -14.03 -7.83
CA ASP A 109 1.07 -13.88 -6.37
C ASP A 109 0.17 -12.74 -5.88
N LEU A 110 0.22 -11.58 -6.56
CA LEU A 110 -0.61 -10.43 -6.21
C LEU A 110 -2.11 -10.71 -6.43
N ARG A 111 -2.47 -11.32 -7.58
CA ARG A 111 -3.85 -11.76 -7.84
C ARG A 111 -4.34 -12.72 -6.77
N TYR A 112 -3.51 -13.68 -6.38
CA TYR A 112 -3.84 -14.63 -5.33
C TYR A 112 -4.14 -13.95 -3.99
N VAL A 113 -3.27 -13.02 -3.57
CA VAL A 113 -3.44 -12.30 -2.29
C VAL A 113 -4.71 -11.46 -2.32
N ILE A 114 -4.96 -10.70 -3.39
CA ILE A 114 -6.17 -9.89 -3.54
C ILE A 114 -7.42 -10.78 -3.49
N ALA A 115 -7.51 -11.78 -4.37
CA ALA A 115 -8.71 -12.63 -4.47
C ALA A 115 -8.99 -13.43 -3.18
N THR A 116 -7.93 -13.87 -2.48
CA THR A 116 -8.08 -14.59 -1.21
C THR A 116 -8.51 -13.65 -0.10
N SER A 117 -7.92 -12.45 -0.02
CA SER A 117 -8.29 -11.44 0.97
C SER A 117 -9.74 -10.94 0.75
N GLU A 118 -10.20 -10.78 -0.49
CA GLU A 118 -11.60 -10.45 -0.80
C GLU A 118 -12.58 -11.52 -0.29
N LYS A 119 -12.25 -12.80 -0.50
CA LYS A 119 -13.06 -13.92 0.04
C LYS A 119 -13.13 -13.88 1.57
N ILE A 120 -12.01 -13.64 2.23
CA ILE A 120 -11.92 -13.53 3.69
C ILE A 120 -12.68 -12.29 4.18
N ALA A 121 -12.57 -11.16 3.48
CA ALA A 121 -13.28 -9.93 3.81
C ALA A 121 -14.80 -10.14 3.83
N GLY A 122 -15.35 -10.91 2.86
CA GLY A 122 -16.77 -11.23 2.79
C GLY A 122 -17.67 -9.99 2.80
N GLY A 123 -17.23 -8.89 2.22
CA GLY A 123 -17.94 -7.61 2.18
C GLY A 123 -17.89 -6.77 3.46
N ARG A 124 -17.18 -7.20 4.51
CA ARG A 124 -17.05 -6.45 5.78
C ARG A 124 -16.15 -5.22 5.67
N TYR A 125 -15.22 -5.24 4.73
CA TYR A 125 -14.31 -4.16 4.38
C TYR A 125 -13.87 -4.30 2.92
N GLY A 126 -13.32 -3.23 2.35
CA GLY A 126 -12.84 -3.23 0.97
C GLY A 126 -11.44 -3.84 0.83
N ILE A 127 -11.20 -4.49 -0.31
CA ILE A 127 -9.86 -4.83 -0.80
C ILE A 127 -9.71 -4.16 -2.16
N ALA A 128 -8.59 -3.49 -2.40
CA ALA A 128 -8.35 -2.80 -3.66
C ALA A 128 -6.89 -2.95 -4.11
N TYR A 129 -6.69 -3.14 -5.40
CA TYR A 129 -5.39 -2.93 -6.02
C TYR A 129 -5.11 -1.43 -6.14
N ALA A 130 -3.96 -0.98 -5.69
CA ALA A 130 -3.56 0.42 -5.69
C ALA A 130 -2.15 0.59 -6.28
N PRO A 131 -2.02 0.72 -7.61
CA PRO A 131 -0.72 0.77 -8.30
C PRO A 131 0.14 1.96 -7.90
N SER A 132 -0.46 3.07 -7.46
CA SER A 132 0.26 4.24 -6.93
C SER A 132 0.79 4.02 -5.51
N LEU A 133 0.38 2.97 -4.81
CA LEU A 133 0.86 2.67 -3.47
C LEU A 133 2.31 2.19 -3.51
N VAL A 134 3.25 3.09 -3.24
CA VAL A 134 4.69 2.77 -3.24
C VAL A 134 5.26 2.69 -1.83
N ARG A 135 4.68 3.41 -0.88
CA ARG A 135 5.18 3.61 0.49
C ARG A 135 6.64 4.07 0.51
N GLY A 136 6.89 5.31 0.93
CA GLY A 136 8.19 6.01 0.84
C GLY A 136 9.37 5.39 1.62
N GLN A 137 9.24 4.20 2.18
CA GLN A 137 10.31 3.52 2.92
C GLN A 137 11.01 2.51 2.01
N GLY A 138 12.26 2.79 1.65
CA GLY A 138 13.06 2.00 0.71
C GLY A 138 13.40 0.56 1.14
N TYR A 139 12.95 0.10 2.33
CA TYR A 139 13.23 -1.26 2.80
C TYR A 139 12.25 -2.33 2.32
N TYR A 140 11.08 -1.96 1.78
CA TYR A 140 10.14 -2.94 1.24
C TYR A 140 10.66 -3.58 -0.04
N THR A 141 10.53 -4.89 -0.14
CA THR A 141 11.08 -5.72 -1.24
C THR A 141 10.03 -6.39 -2.11
N GLY A 142 8.76 -6.28 -1.75
CA GLY A 142 7.66 -6.94 -2.46
C GLY A 142 6.33 -6.24 -2.22
N MET A 143 5.30 -7.01 -1.86
CA MET A 143 3.96 -6.48 -1.60
C MET A 143 3.97 -5.44 -0.48
N VAL A 144 3.16 -4.42 -0.65
CA VAL A 144 2.91 -3.35 0.30
C VAL A 144 1.41 -3.19 0.53
N PHE A 145 1.04 -2.80 1.75
CA PHE A 145 -0.34 -2.70 2.19
C PHE A 145 -0.59 -1.36 2.87
N GLU A 146 -1.79 -0.84 2.70
CA GLU A 146 -2.24 0.36 3.38
C GLU A 146 -3.72 0.26 3.68
N VAL A 147 -4.12 0.58 4.91
CA VAL A 147 -5.54 0.68 5.28
C VAL A 147 -5.93 2.14 5.28
N THR A 148 -6.92 2.46 4.47
CA THR A 148 -7.52 3.80 4.37
C THR A 148 -8.99 3.75 4.78
N CYS A 149 -9.52 4.89 5.25
CA CYS A 149 -10.93 5.04 5.60
C CYS A 149 -11.40 6.46 5.27
N PRO A 150 -12.71 6.67 5.03
CA PRO A 150 -13.24 8.00 4.70
C PRO A 150 -13.06 9.05 5.80
N GLN A 151 -12.90 8.62 7.06
CA GLN A 151 -12.83 9.50 8.23
C GLN A 151 -11.45 10.15 8.42
N PHE A 152 -10.44 9.69 7.70
CA PHE A 152 -9.07 10.19 7.85
C PHE A 152 -8.37 10.30 6.48
N SER A 153 -7.77 11.46 6.22
CA SER A 153 -7.09 11.76 4.94
C SER A 153 -5.73 11.09 4.77
N GLY A 154 -5.53 9.91 5.35
CA GLY A 154 -4.29 9.16 5.26
C GLY A 154 -4.48 7.72 5.68
N ALA A 155 -3.37 6.97 5.71
CA ALA A 155 -3.41 5.59 6.17
C ALA A 155 -3.59 5.51 7.68
N VAL A 156 -4.47 4.61 8.13
CA VAL A 156 -4.66 4.26 9.54
C VAL A 156 -3.82 3.05 9.94
N ALA A 157 -3.41 2.25 8.97
CA ALA A 157 -2.50 1.13 9.18
C ALA A 157 -1.70 0.88 7.89
N GLY A 158 -0.60 0.15 7.98
CA GLY A 158 0.15 -0.21 6.80
C GLY A 158 1.36 -1.09 7.07
N GLY A 159 1.83 -1.73 6.01
CA GLY A 159 2.93 -2.69 6.09
C GLY A 159 3.40 -3.16 4.72
N GLY A 160 4.10 -4.28 4.72
CA GLY A 160 4.59 -4.92 3.51
C GLY A 160 5.71 -5.91 3.78
N ARG A 161 6.23 -6.49 2.69
CA ARG A 161 7.35 -7.45 2.70
C ARG A 161 8.69 -6.71 2.73
N TYR A 162 9.61 -7.16 3.59
CA TYR A 162 10.94 -6.55 3.79
C TYR A 162 12.02 -7.62 4.02
N ASP A 163 12.17 -8.52 3.08
CA ASP A 163 13.02 -9.73 3.16
C ASP A 163 14.51 -9.44 3.43
N ASN A 164 14.98 -8.23 3.12
CA ASN A 164 16.38 -7.86 3.30
C ASN A 164 16.67 -7.15 4.62
N MET A 165 15.65 -6.77 5.39
CA MET A 165 15.85 -5.93 6.58
C MET A 165 16.37 -6.75 7.77
N VAL A 166 15.74 -7.87 8.08
CA VAL A 166 16.10 -8.73 9.21
C VAL A 166 17.52 -9.27 9.06
N GLY A 167 17.88 -9.67 7.84
CA GLY A 167 19.20 -10.22 7.53
C GLY A 167 20.36 -9.26 7.81
N LYS A 168 20.15 -7.96 7.73
CA LYS A 168 21.17 -6.94 8.06
C LYS A 168 21.59 -6.97 9.52
N PHE A 169 20.72 -7.43 10.41
CA PHE A 169 21.01 -7.50 11.86
C PHE A 169 21.60 -8.85 12.28
N ILE A 170 21.22 -9.93 11.61
CA ILE A 170 21.58 -11.28 12.04
C ILE A 170 22.57 -11.99 11.12
N GLY A 171 22.96 -11.36 10.01
CA GLY A 171 23.95 -11.90 9.08
C GLY A 171 23.47 -13.06 8.19
N GLN A 172 22.17 -13.34 8.16
CA GLN A 172 21.57 -14.36 7.28
C GLN A 172 20.26 -13.87 6.69
N GLN A 173 19.92 -14.30 5.48
CA GLN A 173 18.69 -13.86 4.82
C GLN A 173 17.46 -14.47 5.50
N VAL A 174 16.55 -13.63 5.97
CA VAL A 174 15.29 -14.04 6.60
C VAL A 174 14.15 -13.26 5.96
N PRO A 175 13.31 -13.93 5.15
CA PRO A 175 12.11 -13.31 4.59
C PRO A 175 11.17 -12.84 5.70
N ALA A 176 10.68 -11.61 5.59
CA ALA A 176 9.78 -11.04 6.57
C ALA A 176 8.71 -10.17 5.93
N VAL A 177 7.52 -10.21 6.51
CA VAL A 177 6.40 -9.34 6.19
C VAL A 177 5.78 -8.84 7.49
N GLY A 178 5.35 -7.59 7.55
CA GLY A 178 4.82 -7.00 8.77
C GLY A 178 3.77 -5.93 8.51
N PHE A 179 2.96 -5.67 9.51
CA PHE A 179 1.92 -4.66 9.50
C PHE A 179 1.98 -3.82 10.78
N SER A 180 1.62 -2.56 10.69
CA SER A 180 1.53 -1.65 11.84
C SER A 180 0.22 -0.90 11.80
N ILE A 181 -0.47 -0.81 12.95
CA ILE A 181 -1.68 -0.03 13.12
C ILE A 181 -1.31 1.30 13.77
N GLY A 182 -1.77 2.40 13.18
CA GLY A 182 -1.59 3.74 13.73
C GLY A 182 -2.50 3.96 14.94
N PHE A 183 -2.01 3.62 16.13
CA PHE A 183 -2.78 3.63 17.36
C PHE A 183 -3.53 4.96 17.57
N GLU A 184 -2.81 6.09 17.54
CA GLU A 184 -3.39 7.41 17.76
C GLU A 184 -4.48 7.76 16.74
N ARG A 185 -4.28 7.37 15.48
CA ARG A 185 -5.24 7.64 14.39
C ARG A 185 -6.52 6.86 14.58
N VAL A 186 -6.40 5.56 14.84
CA VAL A 186 -7.56 4.69 15.07
C VAL A 186 -8.30 5.11 16.35
N CYS A 187 -7.60 5.38 17.43
CA CYS A 187 -8.21 5.88 18.68
C CYS A 187 -8.92 7.21 18.47
N GLY A 188 -8.32 8.16 17.75
CA GLY A 188 -8.94 9.45 17.44
C GLY A 188 -10.26 9.29 16.70
N ILE A 189 -10.29 8.48 15.64
CA ILE A 189 -11.51 8.20 14.87
C ILE A 189 -12.58 7.53 15.72
N LEU A 190 -12.23 6.53 16.53
CA LEU A 190 -13.18 5.84 17.41
C LEU A 190 -13.78 6.77 18.46
N LEU A 191 -12.96 7.65 19.04
CA LEU A 191 -13.43 8.65 20.01
C LEU A 191 -14.41 9.66 19.37
N GLU A 192 -14.11 10.13 18.16
CA GLU A 192 -15.01 11.00 17.38
C GLU A 192 -16.34 10.31 17.06
N GLN A 193 -16.33 9.00 16.87
CA GLN A 193 -17.53 8.17 16.66
C GLN A 193 -18.27 7.85 17.96
N GLY A 194 -17.81 8.34 19.12
CA GLY A 194 -18.42 8.08 20.41
C GLY A 194 -18.16 6.69 20.98
N TYR A 195 -17.07 6.03 20.55
CA TYR A 195 -16.70 4.70 21.05
C TYR A 195 -16.53 4.70 22.57
N GLN A 196 -17.18 3.76 23.22
CA GLN A 196 -17.08 3.56 24.66
C GLN A 196 -16.23 2.32 24.95
N ILE A 197 -15.22 2.47 25.79
CA ILE A 197 -14.39 1.33 26.21
C ILE A 197 -15.25 0.37 27.02
N PRO A 198 -15.42 -0.89 26.59
CA PRO A 198 -16.21 -1.88 27.31
C PRO A 198 -15.69 -2.06 28.76
N GLY A 199 -16.59 -1.93 29.74
CA GLY A 199 -16.25 -2.06 31.14
C GLY A 199 -15.56 -0.85 31.78
N ALA A 200 -15.45 0.29 31.07
CA ALA A 200 -14.98 1.53 31.65
C ALA A 200 -15.92 1.94 32.82
N LYS A 201 -15.34 2.13 34.00
CA LYS A 201 -16.10 2.64 35.15
C LYS A 201 -16.18 4.17 35.09
N PRO A 202 -17.33 4.78 35.44
CA PRO A 202 -17.40 6.22 35.54
C PRO A 202 -16.41 6.73 36.60
N HIS A 203 -15.66 7.77 36.27
CA HIS A 203 -14.82 8.46 37.25
C HIS A 203 -15.70 9.38 38.08
N LEU A 204 -15.73 9.20 39.41
CA LEU A 204 -16.37 10.10 40.35
C LEU A 204 -15.31 11.07 40.88
N ALA A 205 -15.45 12.36 40.55
CA ALA A 205 -14.66 13.41 41.19
C ALA A 205 -15.47 14.02 42.35
N LEU A 206 -14.97 13.87 43.55
CA LEU A 206 -15.53 14.59 44.74
C LEU A 206 -14.74 15.89 44.90
N LEU A 207 -15.43 17.01 44.69
CA LEU A 207 -14.90 18.35 44.98
C LEU A 207 -15.41 18.76 46.36
N TYR A 208 -14.51 19.06 47.31
CA TYR A 208 -14.83 19.61 48.66
C TYR A 208 -13.92 20.81 48.97
#